data_dedb1c60b20abfee4c2a6af008e92e10
#
_entry.id   dedb1c60b20abfee4c2a6af008e92e10
#
_cell.length_a   1.000
_cell.length_b   1.000
_cell.length_c   1.000
_cell.angle_alpha   90.00
_cell.angle_beta   90.00
_cell.angle_gamma   90.00
#
_symmetry.space_group_name_H-M   'P 1'
#
loop_
_entity.id
_entity.type
_entity.pdbx_description
1 polymer ?
#
loop_
_entity_poly.entity_id
_entity_poly.type
_entity_poly.pdbx_seq_one_letter_code
_entity_poly.pdbx_strand_id
1 'polypeptide(L)'
;MRRVYTDFHIHSCLSPCGDDTMTPALAAGLLKLAGYDVAALTDHNAVGNCPAFFRACESYGLTPLAGMELTTAEDVHVVCLLPTLERAMDFGRAVDAHRVRIRNRPKFFGNQLYMDAEDNVTGEEPDLLPNATDLGLEDAFALACEFGAVCYPAHVDREANGILAILGDLPEKPVFSHAEFREPDKREEYLIRYPRLAPLTPLFGSDAHRPDAIVDPCFTLEIADSADVAAAVMERLRSKP
;
A
#
# COMPACT_ATOMS: atom_id res chain seq x y z
N MET A 1 9.63 -2.87 -24.02
CA MET A 1 9.21 -3.38 -22.72
C MET A 1 10.44 -3.56 -21.84
N ARG A 2 10.37 -3.17 -20.59
CA ARG A 2 11.41 -3.42 -19.57
C ARG A 2 10.78 -4.07 -18.35
N ARG A 3 11.55 -4.86 -17.62
CA ARG A 3 11.16 -5.40 -16.32
C ARG A 3 11.63 -4.48 -15.22
N VAL A 4 10.78 -4.28 -14.24
CA VAL A 4 11.10 -3.54 -13.03
C VAL A 4 10.74 -4.39 -11.81
N TYR A 5 11.62 -4.41 -10.82
CA TYR A 5 11.36 -5.02 -9.53
C TYR A 5 10.52 -4.06 -8.68
N THR A 6 9.41 -4.55 -8.14
CA THR A 6 8.43 -3.69 -7.48
C THR A 6 8.02 -4.23 -6.12
N ASP A 7 7.78 -3.31 -5.17
CA ASP A 7 7.02 -3.55 -3.95
C ASP A 7 5.99 -2.43 -3.79
N PHE A 8 4.72 -2.80 -3.77
CA PHE A 8 3.63 -1.83 -3.73
C PHE A 8 2.92 -1.78 -2.37
N HIS A 9 3.49 -2.43 -1.34
CA HIS A 9 2.89 -2.47 -0.02
C HIS A 9 3.97 -2.42 1.07
N ILE A 10 4.25 -1.21 1.56
CA ILE A 10 5.27 -0.95 2.57
C ILE A 10 4.75 0.11 3.53
N HIS A 11 5.04 -0.07 4.82
CA HIS A 11 4.67 0.87 5.86
C HIS A 11 5.87 1.65 6.39
N SER A 12 5.61 2.88 6.81
CA SER A 12 6.59 3.68 7.56
C SER A 12 6.26 3.70 9.06
N CYS A 13 7.08 4.42 9.82
CA CYS A 13 6.83 4.72 11.24
C CYS A 13 5.55 5.56 11.49
N LEU A 14 4.79 5.92 10.46
CA LEU A 14 3.46 6.51 10.60
C LEU A 14 2.41 5.44 10.91
N SER A 15 2.62 4.21 10.46
CA SER A 15 1.77 3.07 10.82
C SER A 15 2.17 2.53 12.19
N PRO A 16 1.28 2.52 13.20
CA PRO A 16 1.67 2.23 14.59
C PRO A 16 2.06 0.76 14.83
N CYS A 17 1.73 -0.14 13.91
CA CYS A 17 2.18 -1.53 13.88
C CYS A 17 3.60 -1.67 13.29
N GLY A 18 4.13 -0.59 12.72
CA GLY A 18 5.48 -0.50 12.20
C GLY A 18 6.52 -0.22 13.30
N ASP A 19 7.77 -0.49 12.97
CA ASP A 19 8.89 -0.09 13.81
C ASP A 19 9.16 1.42 13.66
N ASP A 20 9.44 2.14 14.74
CA ASP A 20 9.76 3.57 14.71
C ASP A 20 10.97 3.89 13.82
N THR A 21 11.84 2.91 13.57
CA THR A 21 12.98 3.04 12.66
C THR A 21 12.61 2.91 11.17
N MET A 22 11.37 2.52 10.83
CA MET A 22 10.89 2.50 9.45
C MET A 22 10.63 3.93 8.94
N THR A 23 11.65 4.76 9.01
CA THR A 23 11.57 6.12 8.47
C THR A 23 11.51 6.10 6.93
N PRO A 24 10.91 7.11 6.29
CA PRO A 24 10.84 7.17 4.83
C PRO A 24 12.20 7.06 4.13
N ALA A 25 13.25 7.69 4.68
CA ALA A 25 14.58 7.64 4.07
C ALA A 25 15.26 6.28 4.28
N LEU A 26 15.13 5.67 5.47
CA LEU A 26 15.66 4.33 5.71
C LEU A 26 14.95 3.31 4.80
N ALA A 27 13.62 3.35 4.72
CA ALA A 27 12.85 2.44 3.86
C ALA A 27 13.29 2.55 2.39
N ALA A 28 13.38 3.78 1.85
CA ALA A 28 13.83 4.02 0.47
C ALA A 28 15.26 3.50 0.23
N GLY A 29 16.17 3.73 1.19
CA GLY A 29 17.55 3.26 1.11
C GLY A 29 17.66 1.73 1.12
N LEU A 30 16.93 1.05 2.01
CA LEU A 30 16.91 -0.41 2.09
C LEU A 30 16.29 -1.05 0.85
N LEU A 31 15.19 -0.51 0.33
CA LEU A 31 14.58 -0.97 -0.91
C LEU A 31 15.56 -0.86 -2.09
N LYS A 32 16.25 0.27 -2.20
CA LYS A 32 17.26 0.43 -3.24
C LYS A 32 18.42 -0.54 -3.09
N LEU A 33 18.90 -0.75 -1.87
CA LEU A 33 19.96 -1.70 -1.56
C LEU A 33 19.55 -3.15 -1.90
N ALA A 34 18.30 -3.51 -1.61
CA ALA A 34 17.73 -4.83 -1.95
C ALA A 34 17.53 -5.03 -3.46
N GLY A 35 17.57 -3.98 -4.27
CA GLY A 35 17.49 -4.07 -5.74
C GLY A 35 16.11 -3.76 -6.33
N TYR A 36 15.23 -3.10 -5.58
CA TYR A 36 13.96 -2.61 -6.13
C TYR A 36 14.15 -1.42 -7.07
N ASP A 37 13.34 -1.36 -8.10
CA ASP A 37 13.27 -0.25 -9.08
C ASP A 37 12.14 0.72 -8.75
N VAL A 38 11.02 0.19 -8.24
CA VAL A 38 9.79 0.95 -7.92
C VAL A 38 9.24 0.47 -6.58
N ALA A 39 8.85 1.40 -5.72
CA ALA A 39 8.18 1.06 -4.46
C ALA A 39 7.06 2.04 -4.11
N ALA A 40 6.02 1.55 -3.46
CA ALA A 40 4.93 2.38 -2.94
C ALA A 40 4.96 2.43 -1.42
N LEU A 41 4.84 3.62 -0.85
CA LEU A 41 4.56 3.79 0.57
C LEU A 41 3.04 3.82 0.77
N THR A 42 2.53 2.94 1.64
CA THR A 42 1.10 2.64 1.80
C THR A 42 0.69 2.55 3.27
N ASP A 43 1.03 3.56 4.06
CA ASP A 43 0.64 3.61 5.48
C ASP A 43 -0.88 3.48 5.67
N HIS A 44 -1.30 2.94 6.81
CA HIS A 44 -2.72 2.77 7.15
C HIS A 44 -3.47 4.10 7.15
N ASN A 45 -4.52 4.19 6.36
CA ASN A 45 -5.46 5.32 6.27
C ASN A 45 -4.80 6.72 6.20
N ALA A 46 -3.53 6.78 5.78
CA ALA A 46 -2.76 8.03 5.72
C ALA A 46 -1.74 8.01 4.59
N VAL A 47 -1.35 9.21 4.14
CA VAL A 47 -0.32 9.45 3.12
C VAL A 47 0.72 10.47 3.58
N GLY A 48 0.74 10.76 4.89
CA GLY A 48 1.50 11.89 5.44
C GLY A 48 3.01 11.78 5.24
N ASN A 49 3.56 10.57 5.19
CA ASN A 49 4.99 10.33 4.96
C ASN A 49 5.35 10.11 3.47
N CYS A 50 4.36 10.07 2.55
CA CYS A 50 4.66 9.97 1.11
C CYS A 50 5.55 11.11 0.59
N PRO A 51 5.38 12.40 0.99
CA PRO A 51 6.26 13.47 0.51
C PRO A 51 7.74 13.26 0.91
N ALA A 52 8.01 12.81 2.14
CA ALA A 52 9.35 12.48 2.60
C ALA A 52 9.93 11.28 1.85
N PHE A 53 9.12 10.22 1.66
CA PHE A 53 9.51 9.04 0.90
C PHE A 53 9.87 9.37 -0.55
N PHE A 54 9.11 10.24 -1.23
CA PHE A 54 9.39 10.67 -2.60
C PHE A 54 10.76 11.35 -2.71
N ARG A 55 11.09 12.27 -1.80
CA ARG A 55 12.40 12.93 -1.76
C ARG A 55 13.55 11.97 -1.49
N ALA A 56 13.34 11.04 -0.57
CA ALA A 56 14.32 10.01 -0.27
C ALA A 56 14.57 9.10 -1.49
N CYS A 57 13.50 8.65 -2.16
CA CYS A 57 13.60 7.84 -3.37
C CYS A 57 14.35 8.55 -4.49
N GLU A 58 14.10 9.85 -4.70
CA GLU A 58 14.83 10.66 -5.66
C GLU A 58 16.34 10.65 -5.37
N SER A 59 16.73 10.79 -4.11
CA SER A 59 18.13 10.77 -3.66
C SER A 59 18.82 9.43 -3.91
N TYR A 60 18.09 8.32 -3.77
CA TYR A 60 18.61 6.96 -3.97
C TYR A 60 18.43 6.43 -5.39
N GLY A 61 17.73 7.12 -6.28
CA GLY A 61 17.40 6.65 -7.62
C GLY A 61 16.43 5.45 -7.62
N LEU A 62 15.48 5.47 -6.70
CA LEU A 62 14.32 4.57 -6.64
C LEU A 62 13.10 5.33 -7.18
N THR A 63 12.24 4.68 -7.94
CA THR A 63 10.98 5.30 -8.40
C THR A 63 9.90 5.16 -7.34
N PRO A 64 9.39 6.26 -6.73
CA PRO A 64 8.32 6.19 -5.75
C PRO A 64 6.94 6.13 -6.40
N LEU A 65 6.02 5.43 -5.73
CA LEU A 65 4.58 5.60 -5.89
C LEU A 65 3.99 6.03 -4.54
N ALA A 66 2.95 6.85 -4.61
CA ALA A 66 2.18 7.20 -3.42
C ALA A 66 0.97 6.29 -3.32
N GLY A 67 0.72 5.75 -2.15
CA GLY A 67 -0.41 4.89 -1.88
C GLY A 67 -0.92 5.00 -0.46
N MET A 68 -1.90 4.19 -0.17
CA MET A 68 -2.51 4.03 1.15
C MET A 68 -3.02 2.61 1.28
N GLU A 69 -2.82 2.00 2.42
CA GLU A 69 -3.60 0.84 2.83
C GLU A 69 -4.83 1.31 3.61
N LEU A 70 -5.99 1.33 2.92
CA LEU A 70 -7.24 1.78 3.48
C LEU A 70 -7.91 0.63 4.23
N THR A 71 -8.36 0.87 5.47
CA THR A 71 -9.16 -0.06 6.25
C THR A 71 -10.64 0.28 6.10
N THR A 72 -11.42 -0.60 5.47
CA THR A 72 -12.85 -0.39 5.25
C THR A 72 -13.67 -0.59 6.53
N ALA A 73 -14.96 -0.25 6.49
CA ALA A 73 -15.89 -0.43 7.63
C ALA A 73 -16.06 -1.92 8.01
N GLU A 74 -15.80 -2.83 7.07
CA GLU A 74 -15.81 -4.28 7.31
C GLU A 74 -14.49 -4.80 7.89
N ASP A 75 -13.51 -3.94 8.20
CA ASP A 75 -12.15 -4.32 8.61
C ASP A 75 -11.33 -5.01 7.48
N VAL A 76 -11.66 -4.77 6.22
CA VAL A 76 -10.88 -5.26 5.08
C VAL A 76 -9.83 -4.23 4.69
N HIS A 77 -8.60 -4.68 4.44
CA HIS A 77 -7.54 -3.84 3.92
C HIS A 77 -7.55 -3.81 2.38
N VAL A 78 -7.46 -2.60 1.83
CA VAL A 78 -7.40 -2.33 0.39
C VAL A 78 -6.20 -1.43 0.10
N VAL A 79 -5.26 -1.90 -0.69
CA VAL A 79 -4.18 -1.03 -1.19
C VAL A 79 -4.73 -0.15 -2.30
N CYS A 80 -4.50 1.16 -2.17
CA CYS A 80 -4.86 2.18 -3.14
C CYS A 80 -3.58 2.86 -3.64
N LEU A 81 -3.19 2.65 -4.89
CA LEU A 81 -2.04 3.30 -5.53
C LEU A 81 -2.52 4.50 -6.33
N LEU A 82 -1.97 5.66 -6.05
CA LEU A 82 -2.38 6.93 -6.66
C LEU A 82 -1.45 7.34 -7.81
N PRO A 83 -1.98 8.01 -8.85
CA PRO A 83 -1.20 8.35 -10.04
C PRO A 83 -0.10 9.39 -9.80
N THR A 84 -0.28 10.24 -8.80
CA THR A 84 0.69 11.29 -8.42
C THR A 84 0.64 11.53 -6.92
N LEU A 85 1.72 12.09 -6.39
CA LEU A 85 1.78 12.50 -4.98
C LEU A 85 0.66 13.51 -4.64
N GLU A 86 0.37 14.46 -5.53
CA GLU A 86 -0.71 15.44 -5.34
C GLU A 86 -2.06 14.74 -5.17
N ARG A 87 -2.38 13.79 -6.07
CA ARG A 87 -3.62 13.00 -5.98
C ARG A 87 -3.69 12.17 -4.71
N ALA A 88 -2.56 11.65 -4.25
CA ALA A 88 -2.50 10.91 -3.00
C ALA A 88 -2.79 11.83 -1.80
N MET A 89 -2.23 13.03 -1.78
CA MET A 89 -2.51 14.01 -0.71
C MET A 89 -3.97 14.44 -0.70
N ASP A 90 -4.60 14.60 -1.88
CA ASP A 90 -6.04 14.91 -1.99
C ASP A 90 -6.89 13.72 -1.50
N PHE A 91 -6.56 12.51 -1.92
CA PHE A 91 -7.20 11.28 -1.46
C PHE A 91 -7.06 11.10 0.05
N GLY A 92 -5.87 11.33 0.61
CA GLY A 92 -5.65 11.27 2.05
C GLY A 92 -6.55 12.22 2.83
N ARG A 93 -6.79 13.46 2.32
CA ARG A 93 -7.74 14.40 2.95
C ARG A 93 -9.19 13.91 2.84
N ALA A 94 -9.56 13.28 1.74
CA ALA A 94 -10.90 12.71 1.58
C ALA A 94 -11.12 11.54 2.55
N VAL A 95 -10.17 10.60 2.63
CA VAL A 95 -10.25 9.47 3.57
C VAL A 95 -10.23 9.93 5.03
N ASP A 96 -9.47 10.98 5.34
CA ASP A 96 -9.39 11.53 6.71
C ASP A 96 -10.77 11.99 7.23
N ALA A 97 -11.66 12.48 6.36
CA ALA A 97 -13.02 12.84 6.71
C ALA A 97 -13.91 11.63 7.10
N HIS A 98 -13.50 10.42 6.71
CA HIS A 98 -14.20 9.16 6.96
C HIS A 98 -13.57 8.32 8.07
N ARG A 99 -12.48 8.79 8.69
CA ARG A 99 -11.85 8.07 9.79
C ARG A 99 -12.72 8.11 11.05
N VAL A 100 -12.97 6.96 11.63
CA VAL A 100 -13.57 6.85 12.96
C VAL A 100 -12.49 7.17 13.99
N ARG A 101 -12.59 8.34 14.65
CA ARG A 101 -11.55 8.88 15.52
C ARG A 101 -11.49 8.13 16.85
N ILE A 102 -10.46 7.34 17.04
CA ILE A 102 -10.12 6.69 18.31
C ILE A 102 -8.71 7.14 18.70
N ARG A 103 -8.55 7.70 19.88
CA ARG A 103 -7.26 8.20 20.36
C ARG A 103 -6.23 7.08 20.38
N ASN A 104 -5.07 7.28 19.73
CA ASN A 104 -3.96 6.36 19.81
C ASN A 104 -3.44 6.23 21.25
N ARG A 105 -2.98 5.04 21.60
CA ARG A 105 -2.30 4.71 22.85
C ARG A 105 -0.91 4.12 22.52
N PRO A 106 0.14 4.94 22.34
CA PRO A 106 1.43 4.49 21.82
C PRO A 106 2.05 3.31 22.60
N LYS A 107 1.79 3.22 23.91
CA LYS A 107 2.25 2.09 24.73
C LYS A 107 1.67 0.74 24.33
N PHE A 108 0.54 0.72 23.62
CA PHE A 108 -0.17 -0.50 23.20
C PHE A 108 -0.09 -0.72 21.69
N PHE A 109 -0.19 0.36 20.90
CA PHE A 109 -0.32 0.27 19.45
C PHE A 109 0.95 0.70 18.70
N GLY A 110 1.86 1.42 19.36
CA GLY A 110 3.04 2.04 18.74
C GLY A 110 2.84 3.53 18.45
N ASN A 111 3.93 4.19 18.07
CA ASN A 111 3.92 5.59 17.66
C ASN A 111 3.37 5.74 16.24
N GLN A 112 3.00 6.96 15.87
CA GLN A 112 2.51 7.32 14.53
C GLN A 112 3.19 8.62 14.14
N LEU A 113 4.41 8.50 13.58
CA LEU A 113 5.33 9.62 13.41
C LEU A 113 5.27 10.19 11.99
N TYR A 114 5.02 11.49 11.89
CA TYR A 114 5.27 12.24 10.65
C TYR A 114 6.74 12.61 10.56
N MET A 115 7.34 12.40 9.39
CA MET A 115 8.75 12.64 9.14
C MET A 115 8.96 13.64 8.00
N ASP A 116 10.08 14.36 8.05
CA ASP A 116 10.59 15.07 6.88
C ASP A 116 11.55 14.19 6.05
N ALA A 117 12.13 14.74 5.00
CA ALA A 117 13.02 14.02 4.10
C ALA A 117 14.39 13.67 4.72
N GLU A 118 14.74 14.30 5.81
CA GLU A 118 15.95 14.12 6.59
C GLU A 118 15.74 13.23 7.82
N ASP A 119 14.57 12.53 7.88
CA ASP A 119 14.14 11.66 8.97
C ASP A 119 14.01 12.38 10.33
N ASN A 120 13.72 13.69 10.34
CA ASN A 120 13.33 14.37 11.56
C ASN A 120 11.83 14.19 11.80
N VAL A 121 11.46 13.95 13.06
CA VAL A 121 10.05 13.90 13.46
C VAL A 121 9.45 15.32 13.37
N THR A 122 8.44 15.49 12.55
CA THR A 122 7.73 16.77 12.36
C THR A 122 6.40 16.84 13.12
N GLY A 123 5.90 15.69 13.57
CA GLY A 123 4.67 15.59 14.34
C GLY A 123 4.27 14.15 14.61
N GLU A 124 3.13 13.98 15.26
CA GLU A 124 2.54 12.68 15.56
C GLU A 124 1.05 12.69 15.18
N GLU A 125 0.56 11.57 14.63
CA GLU A 125 -0.88 11.40 14.41
C GLU A 125 -1.56 10.99 15.73
N PRO A 126 -2.48 11.80 16.24
CA PRO A 126 -3.07 11.56 17.55
C PRO A 126 -4.12 10.45 17.58
N ASP A 127 -4.75 10.16 16.44
CA ASP A 127 -5.82 9.17 16.37
C ASP A 127 -5.34 7.90 15.65
N LEU A 128 -5.76 6.74 16.14
CA LEU A 128 -5.31 5.44 15.68
C LEU A 128 -5.60 5.24 14.18
N LEU A 129 -4.55 5.18 13.37
CA LEU A 129 -4.64 5.09 11.91
C LEU A 129 -5.24 3.77 11.41
N PRO A 130 -4.82 2.58 11.91
CA PRO A 130 -5.36 1.31 11.39
C PRO A 130 -6.83 1.05 11.76
N ASN A 131 -7.43 1.92 12.58
CA ASN A 131 -8.85 1.77 12.89
C ASN A 131 -9.71 1.90 11.62
N ALA A 132 -10.76 1.06 11.52
CA ALA A 132 -11.68 1.08 10.38
C ALA A 132 -12.24 2.48 10.11
N THR A 133 -12.35 2.82 8.84
CA THR A 133 -13.12 4.00 8.39
C THR A 133 -14.61 3.70 8.42
N ASP A 134 -15.46 4.69 8.18
CA ASP A 134 -16.91 4.49 7.97
C ASP A 134 -17.27 4.16 6.51
N LEU A 135 -16.25 4.03 5.64
CA LEU A 135 -16.41 3.63 4.25
C LEU A 135 -16.57 2.11 4.13
N GLY A 136 -17.71 1.64 3.67
CA GLY A 136 -17.83 0.25 3.21
C GLY A 136 -16.96 -0.03 2.00
N LEU A 137 -16.68 -1.30 1.71
CA LEU A 137 -15.75 -1.72 0.65
C LEU A 137 -16.08 -1.11 -0.72
N GLU A 138 -17.36 -1.05 -1.11
CA GLU A 138 -17.78 -0.47 -2.38
C GLU A 138 -17.56 1.05 -2.41
N ASP A 139 -17.86 1.75 -1.31
CA ASP A 139 -17.69 3.20 -1.19
C ASP A 139 -16.21 3.59 -1.16
N ALA A 140 -15.38 2.82 -0.43
CA ALA A 140 -13.93 3.00 -0.40
C ALA A 140 -13.32 2.86 -1.79
N PHE A 141 -13.73 1.82 -2.54
CA PHE A 141 -13.30 1.61 -3.92
C PHE A 141 -13.76 2.74 -4.84
N ALA A 142 -15.02 3.17 -4.73
CA ALA A 142 -15.57 4.26 -5.54
C ALA A 142 -14.82 5.58 -5.28
N LEU A 143 -14.63 5.92 -4.00
CA LEU A 143 -13.88 7.10 -3.60
C LEU A 143 -12.45 7.07 -4.18
N ALA A 144 -11.72 5.96 -4.03
CA ALA A 144 -10.37 5.85 -4.57
C ALA A 144 -10.33 6.00 -6.10
N CYS A 145 -11.33 5.46 -6.82
CA CYS A 145 -11.46 5.63 -8.27
C CYS A 145 -11.64 7.09 -8.69
N GLU A 146 -12.32 7.94 -7.91
CA GLU A 146 -12.48 9.38 -8.19
C GLU A 146 -11.11 10.11 -8.22
N PHE A 147 -10.15 9.62 -7.43
CA PHE A 147 -8.78 10.14 -7.43
C PHE A 147 -7.87 9.43 -8.46
N GLY A 148 -8.44 8.50 -9.25
CA GLY A 148 -7.72 7.75 -10.28
C GLY A 148 -6.80 6.67 -9.72
N ALA A 149 -7.08 6.15 -8.53
CA ALA A 149 -6.31 5.09 -7.93
C ALA A 149 -6.47 3.75 -8.67
N VAL A 150 -5.46 2.91 -8.56
CA VAL A 150 -5.56 1.45 -8.77
C VAL A 150 -5.75 0.83 -7.40
N CYS A 151 -6.86 0.09 -7.21
CA CYS A 151 -7.22 -0.51 -5.93
C CYS A 151 -7.30 -2.02 -6.04
N TYR A 152 -6.84 -2.69 -5.01
CA TYR A 152 -6.91 -4.14 -4.90
C TYR A 152 -6.92 -4.58 -3.42
N PRO A 153 -7.54 -5.73 -3.11
CA PRO A 153 -7.50 -6.28 -1.77
C PRO A 153 -6.07 -6.65 -1.39
N ALA A 154 -5.64 -6.19 -0.22
CA ALA A 154 -4.34 -6.48 0.36
C ALA A 154 -4.28 -7.93 0.84
N HIS A 155 -3.10 -8.52 0.80
CA HIS A 155 -2.72 -9.80 1.42
C HIS A 155 -3.89 -10.79 1.58
N VAL A 156 -4.53 -11.18 0.43
CA VAL A 156 -5.72 -12.07 0.43
C VAL A 156 -5.48 -13.43 1.10
N ASP A 157 -4.22 -13.81 1.25
CA ASP A 157 -3.73 -15.03 1.90
C ASP A 157 -3.46 -14.86 3.41
N ARG A 158 -3.90 -13.75 4.02
CA ARG A 158 -3.75 -13.45 5.44
C ARG A 158 -5.07 -13.62 6.20
N GLU A 159 -5.00 -14.12 7.44
CA GLU A 159 -6.20 -14.31 8.28
C GLU A 159 -6.71 -12.97 8.86
N ALA A 160 -5.82 -12.03 9.15
CA ALA A 160 -6.20 -10.72 9.67
C ALA A 160 -6.40 -9.70 8.53
N ASN A 161 -7.54 -9.03 8.52
CA ASN A 161 -7.89 -7.95 7.58
C ASN A 161 -7.87 -8.32 6.08
N GLY A 162 -7.57 -9.59 5.75
CA GLY A 162 -7.68 -10.10 4.39
C GLY A 162 -9.14 -10.27 3.97
N ILE A 163 -9.48 -9.86 2.75
CA ILE A 163 -10.87 -9.88 2.25
C ILE A 163 -11.52 -11.26 2.33
N LEU A 164 -10.77 -12.32 2.06
CA LEU A 164 -11.28 -13.70 2.09
C LEU A 164 -11.56 -14.18 3.51
N ALA A 165 -10.73 -13.77 4.47
CA ALA A 165 -10.90 -14.14 5.88
C ALA A 165 -12.09 -13.39 6.51
N ILE A 166 -12.28 -12.13 6.15
CA ILE A 166 -13.35 -11.28 6.71
C ILE A 166 -14.70 -11.58 6.04
N LEU A 167 -14.74 -11.67 4.70
CA LEU A 167 -15.99 -11.83 3.95
C LEU A 167 -16.29 -13.27 3.56
N GLY A 168 -15.35 -14.19 3.75
CA GLY A 168 -15.49 -15.61 3.41
C GLY A 168 -15.24 -15.95 1.93
N ASP A 169 -15.32 -14.99 1.04
CA ASP A 169 -15.01 -15.09 -0.40
C ASP A 169 -14.79 -13.69 -0.98
N LEU A 170 -14.29 -13.62 -2.22
CA LEU A 170 -14.22 -12.38 -2.97
C LEU A 170 -15.65 -11.93 -3.35
N PRO A 171 -16.09 -10.70 -3.00
CA PRO A 171 -17.43 -10.22 -3.34
C PRO A 171 -17.58 -9.99 -4.86
N GLU A 172 -18.81 -9.89 -5.33
CA GLU A 172 -19.08 -9.57 -6.74
C GLU A 172 -18.78 -8.10 -7.06
N LYS A 173 -18.87 -7.24 -6.05
CA LYS A 173 -18.55 -5.81 -6.11
C LYS A 173 -17.75 -5.42 -4.88
N PRO A 174 -16.82 -4.47 -5.04
CA PRO A 174 -16.39 -3.87 -6.31
C PRO A 174 -15.65 -4.88 -7.20
N VAL A 175 -15.55 -4.59 -8.51
CA VAL A 175 -14.83 -5.46 -9.45
C VAL A 175 -13.35 -5.10 -9.43
N PHE A 176 -12.57 -5.90 -8.73
CA PHE A 176 -11.12 -5.77 -8.70
C PHE A 176 -10.49 -6.38 -9.98
N SER A 177 -9.35 -5.82 -10.39
CA SER A 177 -8.51 -6.35 -11.48
C SER A 177 -7.27 -7.07 -10.98
N HIS A 178 -6.90 -6.83 -9.73
CA HIS A 178 -5.72 -7.39 -9.07
C HIS A 178 -6.09 -7.91 -7.68
N ALA A 179 -5.25 -8.79 -7.15
CA ALA A 179 -5.26 -9.19 -5.75
C ALA A 179 -3.82 -9.36 -5.28
N GLU A 180 -3.51 -8.89 -4.08
CA GLU A 180 -2.20 -9.04 -3.50
C GLU A 180 -2.10 -10.32 -2.68
N PHE A 181 -1.01 -11.04 -2.89
CA PHE A 181 -0.57 -12.16 -2.08
C PHE A 181 0.71 -11.79 -1.35
N ARG A 182 0.83 -12.17 -0.12
CA ARG A 182 2.05 -12.05 0.65
C ARG A 182 3.01 -13.23 0.42
N GLU A 183 2.44 -14.43 0.27
CA GLU A 183 3.19 -15.67 0.08
C GLU A 183 2.92 -16.24 -1.32
N PRO A 184 3.85 -16.06 -2.28
CA PRO A 184 3.67 -16.54 -3.66
C PRO A 184 3.32 -18.03 -3.75
N ASP A 185 3.88 -18.84 -2.87
CA ASP A 185 3.68 -20.30 -2.85
C ASP A 185 2.25 -20.71 -2.46
N LYS A 186 1.51 -19.85 -1.76
CA LYS A 186 0.11 -20.12 -1.39
C LYS A 186 -0.89 -19.85 -2.51
N ARG A 187 -0.48 -19.14 -3.56
CA ARG A 187 -1.38 -18.69 -4.61
C ARG A 187 -2.20 -19.83 -5.23
N GLU A 188 -1.59 -20.95 -5.57
CA GLU A 188 -2.30 -22.08 -6.21
C GLU A 188 -3.36 -22.67 -5.27
N GLU A 189 -3.06 -22.87 -4.00
CA GLU A 189 -4.01 -23.32 -3.00
C GLU A 189 -5.20 -22.38 -2.90
N TYR A 190 -4.95 -21.06 -2.84
CA TYR A 190 -6.01 -20.06 -2.75
C TYR A 190 -6.86 -19.97 -4.02
N LEU A 191 -6.30 -20.15 -5.21
CA LEU A 191 -7.07 -20.20 -6.46
C LEU A 191 -8.02 -21.44 -6.50
N ILE A 192 -7.61 -22.56 -5.93
CA ILE A 192 -8.48 -23.75 -5.81
C ILE A 192 -9.60 -23.49 -4.82
N ARG A 193 -9.28 -22.90 -3.68
CA ARG A 193 -10.23 -22.65 -2.59
C ARG A 193 -11.20 -21.51 -2.92
N TYR A 194 -10.73 -20.48 -3.62
CA TYR A 194 -11.48 -19.27 -3.98
C TYR A 194 -11.40 -19.01 -5.48
N PRO A 195 -12.19 -19.70 -6.32
CA PRO A 195 -12.12 -19.59 -7.78
C PRO A 195 -12.36 -18.19 -8.33
N ARG A 196 -13.01 -17.29 -7.58
CA ARG A 196 -13.21 -15.89 -7.96
C ARG A 196 -11.91 -15.08 -8.04
N LEU A 197 -10.82 -15.57 -7.45
CA LEU A 197 -9.49 -14.96 -7.61
C LEU A 197 -8.86 -15.24 -8.99
N ALA A 198 -9.29 -16.29 -9.68
CA ALA A 198 -8.65 -16.74 -10.93
C ALA A 198 -8.56 -15.66 -12.04
N PRO A 199 -9.56 -14.78 -12.24
CA PRO A 199 -9.48 -13.72 -13.24
C PRO A 199 -8.61 -12.53 -12.81
N LEU A 200 -8.16 -12.45 -11.55
CA LEU A 200 -7.36 -11.33 -11.05
C LEU A 200 -5.88 -11.52 -11.35
N THR A 201 -5.22 -10.43 -11.72
CA THR A 201 -3.76 -10.41 -11.83
C THR A 201 -3.16 -10.44 -10.42
N PRO A 202 -2.29 -11.41 -10.09
CA PRO A 202 -1.64 -11.44 -8.80
C PRO A 202 -0.59 -10.32 -8.70
N LEU A 203 -0.57 -9.65 -7.57
CA LEU A 203 0.50 -8.78 -7.11
C LEU A 203 1.14 -9.41 -5.87
N PHE A 204 2.39 -9.04 -5.60
CA PHE A 204 3.10 -9.51 -4.42
C PHE A 204 3.71 -8.29 -3.73
N GLY A 205 3.29 -8.06 -2.49
CA GLY A 205 3.78 -7.01 -1.62
C GLY A 205 4.46 -7.61 -0.39
N SER A 206 5.46 -6.94 0.15
CA SER A 206 6.13 -7.40 1.38
C SER A 206 5.28 -7.15 2.62
N ASP A 207 4.41 -6.14 2.58
CA ASP A 207 3.71 -5.62 3.76
C ASP A 207 4.73 -5.35 4.89
N ALA A 208 5.89 -4.77 4.49
CA ALA A 208 7.00 -4.58 5.39
C ALA A 208 6.70 -3.47 6.40
N HIS A 209 6.77 -3.84 7.67
CA HIS A 209 6.58 -2.95 8.83
C HIS A 209 7.88 -2.73 9.61
N ARG A 210 8.96 -3.40 9.20
CA ARG A 210 10.26 -3.39 9.88
C ARG A 210 11.39 -3.47 8.87
N PRO A 211 12.57 -2.90 9.17
CA PRO A 211 13.71 -2.91 8.26
C PRO A 211 14.12 -4.30 7.77
N ASP A 212 14.05 -5.30 8.64
CA ASP A 212 14.40 -6.69 8.34
C ASP A 212 13.36 -7.45 7.51
N ALA A 213 12.17 -6.86 7.30
CA ALA A 213 11.14 -7.39 6.40
C ALA A 213 11.33 -6.95 4.95
N ILE A 214 12.20 -5.98 4.67
CA ILE A 214 12.61 -5.60 3.32
C ILE A 214 13.67 -6.59 2.86
N VAL A 215 13.27 -7.54 2.03
CA VAL A 215 14.12 -8.61 1.49
C VAL A 215 14.33 -8.44 0.00
N ASP A 216 15.14 -9.31 -0.62
CA ASP A 216 15.36 -9.31 -2.08
C ASP A 216 14.04 -9.42 -2.85
N PRO A 217 13.86 -8.69 -3.95
CA PRO A 217 12.62 -8.65 -4.70
C PRO A 217 12.28 -10.01 -5.33
N CYS A 218 11.05 -10.46 -5.10
CA CYS A 218 10.52 -11.70 -5.69
C CYS A 218 9.56 -11.47 -6.86
N PHE A 219 9.15 -10.22 -7.11
CA PHE A 219 8.15 -9.88 -8.11
C PHE A 219 8.66 -8.83 -9.10
N THR A 220 8.35 -9.05 -10.39
CA THR A 220 8.65 -8.09 -11.46
C THR A 220 7.40 -7.75 -12.24
N LEU A 221 7.32 -6.49 -12.67
CA LEU A 221 6.31 -6.00 -13.58
C LEU A 221 6.95 -5.66 -14.94
N GLU A 222 6.33 -6.10 -16.03
CA GLU A 222 6.72 -5.67 -17.37
C GLU A 222 5.96 -4.39 -17.73
N ILE A 223 6.71 -3.32 -18.01
CA ILE A 223 6.16 -2.01 -18.35
C ILE A 223 6.66 -1.56 -19.74
N ALA A 224 5.97 -0.58 -20.33
CA ALA A 224 6.47 0.10 -21.52
C ALA A 224 7.81 0.77 -21.20
N ASP A 225 8.68 0.87 -22.21
CA ASP A 225 9.91 1.62 -22.06
C ASP A 225 9.58 3.12 -22.06
N SER A 226 9.74 3.75 -20.91
CA SER A 226 9.37 5.14 -20.66
C SER A 226 10.39 5.82 -19.75
N ALA A 227 10.60 7.11 -19.96
CA ALA A 227 11.36 7.94 -19.05
C ALA A 227 10.61 8.15 -17.73
N ASP A 228 9.27 8.21 -17.77
CA ASP A 228 8.41 8.25 -16.59
C ASP A 228 8.00 6.82 -16.22
N VAL A 229 8.79 6.23 -15.33
CA VAL A 229 8.59 4.85 -14.86
C VAL A 229 7.34 4.73 -14.01
N ALA A 230 7.06 5.72 -13.16
CA ALA A 230 5.87 5.71 -12.30
C ALA A 230 4.59 5.71 -13.14
N ALA A 231 4.50 6.60 -14.14
CA ALA A 231 3.37 6.64 -15.06
C ALA A 231 3.22 5.31 -15.84
N ALA A 232 4.32 4.74 -16.32
CA ALA A 232 4.28 3.45 -17.04
C ALA A 232 3.81 2.28 -16.17
N VAL A 233 4.19 2.27 -14.88
CA VAL A 233 3.68 1.30 -13.91
C VAL A 233 2.19 1.49 -13.69
N MET A 234 1.72 2.71 -13.44
CA MET A 234 0.31 2.99 -13.23
C MET A 234 -0.54 2.67 -14.47
N GLU A 235 -0.04 2.93 -15.67
CA GLU A 235 -0.70 2.55 -16.92
C GLU A 235 -0.80 1.02 -17.06
N ARG A 236 0.29 0.31 -16.75
CA ARG A 236 0.31 -1.16 -16.79
C ARG A 236 -0.68 -1.78 -15.80
N LEU A 237 -0.79 -1.23 -14.59
CA LEU A 237 -1.74 -1.69 -13.59
C LEU A 237 -3.20 -1.37 -13.95
N ARG A 238 -3.46 -0.33 -14.75
CA ARG A 238 -4.80 0.00 -15.26
C ARG A 238 -5.19 -0.80 -16.49
N SER A 239 -4.21 -1.23 -17.28
CA SER A 239 -4.48 -2.06 -18.45
C SER A 239 -4.95 -3.44 -18.00
N LYS A 240 -6.07 -3.90 -18.55
CA LYS A 240 -6.50 -5.30 -18.36
C LYS A 240 -5.41 -6.23 -18.91
N PRO A 241 -5.16 -7.37 -18.25
CA PRO A 241 -4.23 -8.38 -18.74
C PRO A 241 -4.64 -8.89 -20.12
#